data_081a949c1cab363306cdb81308c00b27
#
_entry.id   081a949c1cab363306cdb81308c00b27
#
_cell.length_a   1.000
_cell.length_b   1.000
_cell.length_c   1.000
_cell.angle_alpha   90.00
_cell.angle_beta   90.00
_cell.angle_gamma   90.00
#
_symmetry.space_group_name_H-M   'P 1'
#
loop_
_entity.id
_entity.type
_entity.pdbx_description
1 polymer ?
#
loop_
_entity_poly.entity_id
_entity_poly.type
_entity_poly.pdbx_seq_one_letter_code
_entity_poly.pdbx_strand_id
1 'polypeptide(L)'
;MRFDDKAVESEATDHVIQQFKKEWTPRGGANFIPLKIKNYRHKVDFAINPAEVGESWLFHLYDESLTPDQMPITRYIIDKVLLPKIGEDMEFITGKAKFVESSDKTEETMNGIETQLVVAKKTLDKHINFFKTEKNLLEATDAEVLAEIDDFVASIAPLYKSKQMPVFMSADVYLKYKRAYKAKWGEKSGTEKVNFGEDRVD
;
A
#
# COMPACT_ATOMS: atom_id res chain seq x y z
N MET A 1 -1.51 -18.54 19.44
CA MET A 1 -0.48 -17.69 20.02
C MET A 1 -0.78 -16.28 19.55
N ARG A 2 -1.14 -15.36 20.42
CA ARG A 2 -1.49 -13.98 20.08
C ARG A 2 -0.22 -13.16 20.20
N PHE A 3 0.34 -12.75 19.10
CA PHE A 3 1.40 -11.75 19.12
C PHE A 3 0.72 -10.37 19.07
N ASP A 4 0.59 -9.73 20.22
CA ASP A 4 0.34 -8.30 20.30
C ASP A 4 1.72 -7.63 20.20
N ASP A 5 2.23 -7.46 18.98
CA ASP A 5 3.44 -6.66 18.75
C ASP A 5 3.09 -5.20 19.01
N LYS A 6 3.54 -4.69 20.13
CA LYS A 6 3.46 -3.27 20.46
C LYS A 6 4.67 -2.59 19.81
N ALA A 7 4.48 -2.00 18.65
CA ALA A 7 5.42 -1.01 18.15
C ALA A 7 5.29 0.25 19.03
N VAL A 8 6.40 0.76 19.52
CA VAL A 8 6.46 1.99 20.31
C VAL A 8 7.15 3.04 19.48
N GLU A 9 6.42 4.07 19.10
CA GLU A 9 6.99 5.26 18.48
C GLU A 9 7.42 6.23 19.56
N SER A 10 8.70 6.61 19.57
CA SER A 10 9.22 7.61 20.48
C SER A 10 9.32 8.94 19.77
N GLU A 11 8.53 9.90 20.16
CA GLU A 11 8.62 11.26 19.65
C GLU A 11 9.30 12.17 20.69
N ALA A 12 10.44 12.74 20.31
CA ALA A 12 11.02 13.85 21.06
C ALA A 12 10.26 15.12 20.69
N THR A 13 9.38 15.57 21.56
CA THR A 13 8.40 16.62 21.27
C THR A 13 8.99 18.03 21.23
N ASP A 14 10.22 18.24 21.71
CA ASP A 14 10.84 19.58 21.79
C ASP A 14 12.35 19.56 21.52
N HIS A 15 12.89 20.72 21.13
CA HIS A 15 14.32 20.92 21.02
C HIS A 15 15.02 20.69 22.36
N VAL A 16 15.85 19.65 22.45
CA VAL A 16 16.57 19.26 23.66
C VAL A 16 17.86 20.06 23.89
N ILE A 17 18.40 20.68 22.82
CA ILE A 17 19.61 21.50 22.92
C ILE A 17 19.28 22.86 23.54
N GLN A 18 20.01 23.23 24.58
CA GLN A 18 19.90 24.53 25.24
C GLN A 18 21.28 25.07 25.59
N GLN A 19 21.35 26.38 25.83
CA GLN A 19 22.56 27.03 26.30
C GLN A 19 22.97 26.47 27.68
N PHE A 20 24.27 26.28 27.92
CA PHE A 20 24.78 25.77 29.18
C PHE A 20 24.33 26.62 30.36
N LYS A 21 23.73 25.98 31.36
CA LYS A 21 23.38 26.56 32.68
C LYS A 21 23.90 25.62 33.76
N LYS A 22 24.31 26.21 34.92
CA LYS A 22 24.76 25.40 36.06
C LYS A 22 23.63 24.63 36.74
N GLU A 23 22.40 25.05 36.54
CA GLU A 23 21.22 24.45 37.14
C GLU A 23 20.68 23.34 36.19
N TRP A 24 20.13 22.29 36.77
CA TRP A 24 19.44 21.23 36.04
C TRP A 24 18.11 21.77 35.52
N THR A 25 18.04 22.05 34.23
CA THR A 25 16.83 22.53 33.55
C THR A 25 16.46 21.55 32.43
N PRO A 26 15.72 20.47 32.74
CA PRO A 26 15.33 19.49 31.72
C PRO A 26 14.40 20.15 30.70
N ARG A 27 14.68 19.94 29.41
CA ARG A 27 13.84 20.36 28.31
C ARG A 27 13.46 19.12 27.49
N GLY A 28 12.21 19.10 27.07
CA GLY A 28 11.67 18.01 26.29
C GLY A 28 11.29 16.79 27.12
N GLY A 29 10.30 16.09 26.68
CA GLY A 29 9.87 14.80 27.19
C GLY A 29 9.76 13.81 26.04
N ALA A 30 10.10 12.56 26.26
CA ALA A 30 9.77 11.51 25.31
C ALA A 30 8.34 11.04 25.60
N ASN A 31 7.44 11.21 24.65
CA ASN A 31 6.10 10.68 24.75
C ASN A 31 6.06 9.37 23.94
N PHE A 32 5.81 8.25 24.63
CA PHE A 32 5.74 6.95 24.01
C PHE A 32 4.27 6.62 23.70
N ILE A 33 3.90 6.67 22.42
CA ILE A 33 2.57 6.32 21.97
C ILE A 33 2.60 4.85 21.52
N PRO A 34 1.90 3.92 22.19
CA PRO A 34 1.88 2.54 21.78
C PRO A 34 1.05 2.39 20.50
N LEU A 35 1.70 1.97 19.41
CA LEU A 35 1.02 1.54 18.20
C LEU A 35 0.51 0.12 18.36
N LYS A 36 -0.78 -0.09 18.17
CA LYS A 36 -1.44 -1.40 18.27
C LYS A 36 -1.61 -2.00 16.89
N ILE A 37 -0.83 -3.04 16.60
CA ILE A 37 -1.02 -3.84 15.40
C ILE A 37 -2.01 -4.96 15.71
N LYS A 38 -3.12 -5.02 14.98
CA LYS A 38 -4.13 -6.07 15.12
C LYS A 38 -3.99 -7.06 13.96
N ASN A 39 -3.76 -8.32 14.30
CA ASN A 39 -3.73 -9.40 13.33
C ASN A 39 -5.12 -10.05 13.22
N TYR A 40 -5.54 -10.41 11.99
CA TYR A 40 -6.79 -11.07 11.68
C TYR A 40 -6.51 -12.48 11.16
N ARG A 41 -7.34 -13.45 11.58
CA ARG A 41 -7.25 -14.81 11.08
C ARG A 41 -8.18 -14.97 9.88
N HIS A 42 -7.66 -15.49 8.81
CA HIS A 42 -8.43 -15.84 7.61
C HIS A 42 -8.52 -17.35 7.49
N LYS A 43 -9.58 -17.82 6.88
CA LYS A 43 -9.75 -19.21 6.45
C LYS A 43 -10.18 -19.22 4.98
N VAL A 44 -9.84 -20.29 4.29
CA VAL A 44 -10.28 -20.54 2.91
C VAL A 44 -10.98 -21.90 2.93
N ASP A 45 -12.28 -21.89 2.70
CA ASP A 45 -13.09 -23.08 2.51
C ASP A 45 -13.45 -23.15 1.02
N PHE A 46 -12.90 -24.09 0.30
CA PHE A 46 -13.07 -24.19 -1.15
C PHE A 46 -13.61 -25.58 -1.51
N ALA A 47 -14.81 -25.62 -2.07
CA ALA A 47 -15.41 -26.83 -2.60
C ALA A 47 -15.14 -26.94 -4.11
N ILE A 48 -14.61 -28.05 -4.55
CA ILE A 48 -14.29 -28.30 -5.96
C ILE A 48 -15.05 -29.50 -6.45
N ASN A 49 -15.66 -29.36 -7.61
CA ASN A 49 -16.15 -30.50 -8.40
C ASN A 49 -15.02 -30.93 -9.35
N PRO A 50 -14.37 -32.10 -9.15
CA PRO A 50 -13.27 -32.55 -10.00
C PRO A 50 -13.64 -32.68 -11.47
N ALA A 51 -14.91 -32.96 -11.78
CA ALA A 51 -15.39 -33.10 -13.14
C ALA A 51 -15.34 -31.76 -13.92
N GLU A 52 -15.61 -30.66 -13.25
CA GLU A 52 -15.57 -29.31 -13.86
C GLU A 52 -14.15 -28.83 -14.16
N VAL A 53 -13.20 -29.24 -13.33
CA VAL A 53 -11.79 -28.84 -13.45
C VAL A 53 -11.01 -29.78 -14.38
N GLY A 54 -11.51 -30.98 -14.59
CA GLY A 54 -10.81 -32.03 -15.36
C GLY A 54 -10.44 -31.60 -16.78
N GLU A 55 -11.33 -30.93 -17.48
CA GLU A 55 -11.08 -30.46 -18.86
C GLU A 55 -9.99 -29.40 -18.90
N SER A 56 -10.04 -28.42 -17.99
CA SER A 56 -9.03 -27.35 -17.90
C SER A 56 -7.66 -27.89 -17.48
N TRP A 57 -7.63 -28.87 -16.59
CA TRP A 57 -6.42 -29.58 -16.20
C TRP A 57 -5.79 -30.37 -17.35
N LEU A 58 -6.59 -31.12 -18.10
CA LEU A 58 -6.11 -31.88 -19.27
C LEU A 58 -5.58 -30.96 -20.36
N PHE A 59 -6.26 -29.84 -20.61
CA PHE A 59 -5.76 -28.79 -21.52
C PHE A 59 -4.42 -28.23 -21.08
N HIS A 60 -4.27 -27.91 -19.79
CA HIS A 60 -3.02 -27.43 -19.24
C HIS A 60 -1.87 -28.47 -19.38
N LEU A 61 -2.14 -29.75 -19.13
CA LEU A 61 -1.13 -30.78 -19.32
C LEU A 61 -0.67 -30.85 -20.78
N TYR A 62 -1.59 -30.73 -21.72
CA TYR A 62 -1.28 -30.77 -23.15
C TYR A 62 -0.46 -29.54 -23.57
N ASP A 63 -0.86 -28.35 -23.14
CA ASP A 63 -0.21 -27.08 -23.51
C ASP A 63 1.24 -26.98 -22.96
N GLU A 64 1.44 -27.39 -21.73
CA GLU A 64 2.76 -27.41 -21.08
C GLU A 64 3.57 -28.71 -21.31
N SER A 65 3.05 -29.64 -22.11
CA SER A 65 3.66 -30.94 -22.37
C SER A 65 3.99 -31.74 -21.09
N LEU A 66 3.12 -31.66 -20.09
CA LEU A 66 3.26 -32.32 -18.80
C LEU A 66 2.54 -33.66 -18.75
N THR A 67 3.01 -34.54 -17.89
CA THR A 67 2.31 -35.80 -17.57
C THR A 67 1.45 -35.63 -16.31
N PRO A 68 0.39 -36.43 -16.11
CA PRO A 68 -0.43 -36.43 -14.91
C PRO A 68 0.36 -36.62 -13.60
N ASP A 69 1.48 -37.34 -13.66
CA ASP A 69 2.35 -37.54 -12.48
C ASP A 69 3.17 -36.28 -12.13
N GLN A 70 3.52 -35.49 -13.15
CA GLN A 70 4.27 -34.22 -12.93
C GLN A 70 3.37 -33.11 -12.40
N MET A 71 2.10 -33.07 -12.83
CA MET A 71 1.10 -32.11 -12.39
C MET A 71 -0.21 -32.82 -12.04
N PRO A 72 -0.32 -33.46 -10.85
CA PRO A 72 -1.58 -34.00 -10.37
C PRO A 72 -2.68 -32.96 -10.33
N ILE A 73 -3.92 -33.36 -10.54
CA ILE A 73 -5.08 -32.45 -10.57
C ILE A 73 -5.19 -31.61 -9.30
N THR A 74 -4.88 -32.17 -8.13
CA THR A 74 -4.89 -31.45 -6.87
C THR A 74 -3.86 -30.33 -6.84
N ARG A 75 -2.66 -30.55 -7.37
CA ARG A 75 -1.61 -29.54 -7.49
C ARG A 75 -2.03 -28.44 -8.48
N TYR A 76 -2.58 -28.82 -9.62
CA TYR A 76 -3.11 -27.86 -10.59
C TYR A 76 -4.15 -26.94 -9.97
N ILE A 77 -5.10 -27.50 -9.21
CA ILE A 77 -6.14 -26.74 -8.53
C ILE A 77 -5.52 -25.75 -7.53
N ILE A 78 -4.55 -26.19 -6.75
CA ILE A 78 -3.90 -25.32 -5.76
C ILE A 78 -3.11 -24.20 -6.46
N ASP A 79 -2.24 -24.56 -7.40
CA ASP A 79 -1.27 -23.63 -7.97
C ASP A 79 -1.90 -22.67 -9.01
N LYS A 80 -2.87 -23.16 -9.80
CA LYS A 80 -3.42 -22.39 -10.94
C LYS A 80 -4.80 -21.76 -10.66
N VAL A 81 -5.53 -22.28 -9.68
CA VAL A 81 -6.88 -21.78 -9.38
C VAL A 81 -6.92 -21.10 -8.02
N LEU A 82 -6.48 -21.78 -6.97
CA LEU A 82 -6.69 -21.31 -5.61
C LEU A 82 -5.69 -20.22 -5.20
N LEU A 83 -4.40 -20.43 -5.39
CA LEU A 83 -3.38 -19.47 -4.97
C LEU A 83 -3.49 -18.11 -5.69
N PRO A 84 -3.73 -18.03 -7.01
CA PRO A 84 -3.96 -16.75 -7.67
C PRO A 84 -5.19 -16.03 -7.10
N LYS A 85 -6.28 -16.76 -6.86
CA LYS A 85 -7.50 -16.17 -6.28
C LYS A 85 -7.29 -15.65 -4.85
N ILE A 86 -6.56 -16.40 -4.02
CA ILE A 86 -6.17 -15.94 -2.67
C ILE A 86 -5.30 -14.67 -2.79
N GLY A 87 -4.38 -14.62 -3.75
CA GLY A 87 -3.55 -13.44 -4.02
C GLY A 87 -4.39 -12.20 -4.33
N GLU A 88 -5.31 -12.30 -5.27
CA GLU A 88 -6.25 -11.22 -5.63
C GLU A 88 -7.08 -10.76 -4.44
N ASP A 89 -7.67 -11.69 -3.69
CA ASP A 89 -8.48 -11.38 -2.51
C ASP A 89 -7.64 -10.70 -1.43
N MET A 90 -6.39 -11.15 -1.22
CA MET A 90 -5.47 -10.54 -0.25
C MET A 90 -5.07 -9.11 -0.64
N GLU A 91 -4.83 -8.83 -1.90
CA GLU A 91 -4.58 -7.46 -2.38
C GLU A 91 -5.78 -6.56 -2.12
N PHE A 92 -6.97 -7.03 -2.49
CA PHE A 92 -8.21 -6.29 -2.31
C PHE A 92 -8.47 -5.96 -0.84
N ILE A 93 -8.42 -6.96 0.06
CA ILE A 93 -8.69 -6.75 1.49
C ILE A 93 -7.61 -5.92 2.17
N THR A 94 -6.35 -6.03 1.73
CA THR A 94 -5.25 -5.19 2.25
C THR A 94 -5.50 -3.71 1.93
N GLY A 95 -6.05 -3.40 0.76
CA GLY A 95 -6.37 -2.04 0.36
C GLY A 95 -7.60 -1.47 1.08
N LYS A 96 -8.75 -2.10 0.91
CA LYS A 96 -10.07 -1.46 1.14
C LYS A 96 -10.93 -2.11 2.22
N ALA A 97 -10.57 -3.27 2.75
CA ALA A 97 -11.44 -4.00 3.67
C ALA A 97 -11.73 -3.24 4.95
N LYS A 98 -12.90 -3.50 5.52
CA LYS A 98 -13.34 -2.98 6.81
C LYS A 98 -13.90 -4.12 7.65
N PHE A 99 -13.24 -4.43 8.76
CA PHE A 99 -13.60 -5.55 9.61
C PHE A 99 -15.02 -5.42 10.19
N VAL A 100 -15.82 -6.47 9.98
CA VAL A 100 -17.13 -6.66 10.60
C VAL A 100 -17.15 -8.04 11.26
N GLU A 101 -17.50 -8.10 12.52
CA GLU A 101 -17.54 -9.37 13.26
C GLU A 101 -18.63 -10.28 12.69
N SER A 102 -18.31 -11.57 12.53
CA SER A 102 -19.24 -12.60 12.04
C SER A 102 -19.78 -12.39 10.62
N SER A 103 -19.08 -11.64 9.77
CA SER A 103 -19.42 -11.52 8.36
C SER A 103 -18.77 -12.62 7.53
N ASP A 104 -19.50 -13.07 6.49
CA ASP A 104 -19.02 -14.04 5.49
C ASP A 104 -18.42 -13.39 4.23
N LYS A 105 -18.37 -12.04 4.20
CA LYS A 105 -17.86 -11.31 3.04
C LYS A 105 -16.36 -11.11 3.12
N THR A 106 -15.66 -11.30 1.99
CA THR A 106 -14.22 -11.11 1.89
C THR A 106 -13.78 -9.70 2.30
N GLU A 107 -14.53 -8.67 1.89
CA GLU A 107 -14.26 -7.26 2.18
C GLU A 107 -14.41 -6.85 3.66
N GLU A 108 -14.94 -7.75 4.48
CA GLU A 108 -15.23 -7.50 5.91
C GLU A 108 -14.34 -8.31 6.86
N THR A 109 -13.28 -8.95 6.33
CA THR A 109 -12.44 -9.88 7.11
C THR A 109 -11.34 -9.20 7.91
N MET A 110 -10.89 -7.99 7.51
CA MET A 110 -9.84 -7.23 8.21
C MET A 110 -10.02 -5.72 7.99
N ASN A 111 -9.24 -4.90 8.71
CA ASN A 111 -9.15 -3.48 8.39
C ASN A 111 -8.00 -3.26 7.41
N GLY A 112 -8.32 -2.91 6.17
CA GLY A 112 -7.37 -2.53 5.15
C GLY A 112 -6.70 -1.17 5.41
N ILE A 113 -5.74 -0.82 4.57
CA ILE A 113 -4.94 0.42 4.70
C ILE A 113 -5.84 1.66 4.68
N GLU A 114 -6.81 1.74 3.78
CA GLU A 114 -7.73 2.87 3.67
C GLU A 114 -8.51 3.08 4.98
N THR A 115 -9.08 2.00 5.54
CA THR A 115 -9.81 2.04 6.81
C THR A 115 -8.90 2.47 7.97
N GLN A 116 -7.66 1.99 8.00
CA GLN A 116 -6.69 2.37 9.03
C GLN A 116 -6.28 3.84 8.91
N LEU A 117 -6.07 4.35 7.70
CA LEU A 117 -5.77 5.77 7.47
C LEU A 117 -6.92 6.69 7.91
N VAL A 118 -8.17 6.31 7.62
CA VAL A 118 -9.35 7.06 8.06
C VAL A 118 -9.46 7.10 9.59
N VAL A 119 -9.15 6.00 10.26
CA VAL A 119 -9.12 5.93 11.74
C VAL A 119 -7.95 6.76 12.28
N ALA A 120 -6.77 6.62 11.70
CA ALA A 120 -5.59 7.36 12.11
C ALA A 120 -5.77 8.87 11.95
N LYS A 121 -6.44 9.33 10.88
CA LYS A 121 -6.81 10.74 10.70
C LYS A 121 -7.62 11.28 11.88
N LYS A 122 -8.54 10.49 12.41
CA LYS A 122 -9.40 10.91 13.53
C LYS A 122 -8.69 10.90 14.88
N THR A 123 -7.73 9.96 15.07
CA THR A 123 -7.09 9.72 16.37
C THR A 123 -5.70 10.30 16.50
N LEU A 124 -4.96 10.44 15.39
CA LEU A 124 -3.56 10.84 15.35
C LEU A 124 -3.34 12.05 14.42
N ASP A 125 -4.22 13.03 14.49
CA ASP A 125 -4.25 14.21 13.61
C ASP A 125 -2.91 14.98 13.58
N LYS A 126 -2.07 14.81 14.60
CA LYS A 126 -0.74 15.44 14.71
C LYS A 126 0.37 14.72 13.96
N HIS A 127 0.18 13.42 13.63
CA HIS A 127 1.22 12.56 13.04
C HIS A 127 0.99 12.25 11.57
N ILE A 128 -0.20 12.52 11.05
CA ILE A 128 -0.56 12.28 9.65
C ILE A 128 -0.97 13.59 9.01
N ASN A 129 -0.16 14.09 8.08
CA ASN A 129 -0.49 15.25 7.27
C ASN A 129 -1.36 14.81 6.09
N PHE A 130 -2.53 15.43 5.96
CA PHE A 130 -3.43 15.22 4.84
C PHE A 130 -3.32 16.38 3.87
N PHE A 131 -2.91 16.09 2.66
CA PHE A 131 -3.06 17.00 1.54
C PHE A 131 -4.41 16.73 0.86
N LYS A 132 -5.24 17.74 0.76
CA LYS A 132 -6.52 17.64 0.07
C LYS A 132 -6.35 18.20 -1.34
N THR A 133 -6.53 17.34 -2.34
CA THR A 133 -6.58 17.76 -3.73
C THR A 133 -7.85 18.60 -3.98
N GLU A 134 -7.77 19.62 -4.80
CA GLU A 134 -8.93 20.43 -5.18
C GLU A 134 -9.89 19.66 -6.09
N LYS A 135 -9.34 18.78 -6.93
CA LYS A 135 -10.08 17.98 -7.89
C LYS A 135 -9.93 16.49 -7.65
N ASN A 136 -10.91 15.72 -8.10
CA ASN A 136 -10.80 14.26 -8.16
C ASN A 136 -9.77 13.88 -9.24
N LEU A 137 -8.64 13.30 -8.86
CA LEU A 137 -7.55 12.95 -9.77
C LEU A 137 -7.96 11.96 -10.87
N LEU A 138 -8.97 11.12 -10.62
CA LEU A 138 -9.48 10.18 -11.63
C LEU A 138 -10.27 10.89 -12.75
N GLU A 139 -10.89 12.03 -12.46
CA GLU A 139 -11.70 12.81 -13.41
C GLU A 139 -10.93 13.99 -13.99
N ALA A 140 -9.86 14.41 -13.32
CA ALA A 140 -9.02 15.54 -13.73
C ALA A 140 -8.30 15.27 -15.06
N THR A 141 -7.99 16.33 -15.78
CA THR A 141 -7.15 16.28 -16.99
C THR A 141 -5.70 15.98 -16.64
N ASP A 142 -4.92 15.54 -17.61
CA ASP A 142 -3.50 15.22 -17.43
C ASP A 142 -2.71 16.41 -16.84
N ALA A 143 -2.96 17.63 -17.32
CA ALA A 143 -2.30 18.84 -16.82
C ALA A 143 -2.70 19.20 -15.38
N GLU A 144 -3.95 18.99 -15.00
CA GLU A 144 -4.45 19.21 -13.64
C GLU A 144 -3.85 18.18 -12.66
N VAL A 145 -3.75 16.91 -13.06
CA VAL A 145 -3.08 15.87 -12.26
C VAL A 145 -1.62 16.26 -11.99
N LEU A 146 -0.90 16.76 -13.00
CA LEU A 146 0.47 17.22 -12.81
C LEU A 146 0.56 18.37 -11.81
N ALA A 147 -0.32 19.37 -11.92
CA ALA A 147 -0.34 20.52 -11.02
C ALA A 147 -0.63 20.08 -9.56
N GLU A 148 -1.64 19.24 -9.34
CA GLU A 148 -1.99 18.74 -8.00
C GLU A 148 -0.87 17.91 -7.36
N ILE A 149 -0.14 17.11 -8.17
CA ILE A 149 1.02 16.35 -7.68
C ILE A 149 2.19 17.28 -7.37
N ASP A 150 2.45 18.31 -8.18
CA ASP A 150 3.47 19.31 -7.90
C ASP A 150 3.17 20.07 -6.61
N ASP A 151 1.91 20.45 -6.36
CA ASP A 151 1.46 21.10 -5.13
C ASP A 151 1.57 20.17 -3.92
N PHE A 152 1.20 18.89 -4.07
CA PHE A 152 1.42 17.89 -3.03
C PHE A 152 2.89 17.80 -2.64
N VAL A 153 3.79 17.68 -3.62
CA VAL A 153 5.24 17.63 -3.37
C VAL A 153 5.75 18.94 -2.75
N ALA A 154 5.22 20.08 -3.18
CA ALA A 154 5.56 21.38 -2.59
C ALA A 154 5.15 21.47 -1.12
N SER A 155 4.03 20.84 -0.74
CA SER A 155 3.53 20.83 0.64
C SER A 155 4.36 19.99 1.61
N ILE A 156 5.19 19.07 1.10
CA ILE A 156 6.03 18.21 1.94
C ILE A 156 7.10 19.05 2.66
N ALA A 157 7.27 18.83 3.96
CA ALA A 157 8.26 19.55 4.76
C ALA A 157 9.69 19.35 4.20
N PRO A 158 10.55 20.40 4.23
CA PRO A 158 11.90 20.34 3.64
C PRO A 158 12.77 19.19 4.15
N LEU A 159 12.60 18.83 5.43
CA LEU A 159 13.30 17.71 6.06
C LEU A 159 13.05 16.37 5.34
N TYR A 160 11.84 16.18 4.82
CA TYR A 160 11.45 14.94 4.15
C TYR A 160 11.72 14.98 2.64
N LYS A 161 11.81 16.18 2.03
CA LYS A 161 12.15 16.32 0.59
C LYS A 161 13.53 15.78 0.24
N SER A 162 14.46 15.80 1.19
CA SER A 162 15.81 15.24 1.03
C SER A 162 15.86 13.72 1.13
N LYS A 163 14.78 13.09 1.62
CA LYS A 163 14.69 11.63 1.76
C LYS A 163 13.97 11.06 0.54
N GLN A 164 14.51 9.98 0.02
CA GLN A 164 13.81 9.25 -1.05
C GLN A 164 12.59 8.54 -0.44
N MET A 165 11.40 9.07 -0.68
CA MET A 165 10.15 8.49 -0.22
C MET A 165 9.36 7.94 -1.41
N PRO A 166 8.84 6.70 -1.36
CA PRO A 166 7.98 6.19 -2.40
C PRO A 166 6.62 6.90 -2.37
N VAL A 167 6.12 7.27 -3.54
CA VAL A 167 4.77 7.80 -3.71
C VAL A 167 3.90 6.74 -4.36
N PHE A 168 2.87 6.30 -3.66
CA PHE A 168 1.92 5.31 -4.18
C PHE A 168 0.74 6.03 -4.83
N MET A 169 0.40 5.66 -6.05
CA MET A 169 -0.75 6.18 -6.78
C MET A 169 -1.36 5.09 -7.66
N SER A 170 -2.61 5.29 -8.11
CA SER A 170 -3.22 4.36 -9.05
C SER A 170 -2.56 4.45 -10.43
N ALA A 171 -2.60 3.34 -11.19
CA ALA A 171 -2.04 3.28 -12.54
C ALA A 171 -2.60 4.36 -13.47
N ASP A 172 -3.90 4.66 -13.36
CA ASP A 172 -4.55 5.70 -14.19
C ASP A 172 -4.02 7.10 -13.88
N VAL A 173 -3.85 7.43 -12.60
CA VAL A 173 -3.28 8.72 -12.17
C VAL A 173 -1.83 8.82 -12.61
N TYR A 174 -1.06 7.74 -12.47
CA TYR A 174 0.33 7.69 -12.92
C TYR A 174 0.46 7.91 -14.44
N LEU A 175 -0.37 7.26 -15.24
CA LEU A 175 -0.38 7.44 -16.71
C LEU A 175 -0.71 8.88 -17.11
N LYS A 176 -1.68 9.52 -16.44
CA LYS A 176 -2.01 10.93 -16.67
C LYS A 176 -0.84 11.83 -16.30
N TYR A 177 -0.23 11.61 -15.14
CA TYR A 177 0.96 12.34 -14.70
C TYR A 177 2.10 12.21 -15.71
N LYS A 178 2.42 10.98 -16.14
CA LYS A 178 3.49 10.71 -17.11
C LYS A 178 3.26 11.40 -18.45
N ARG A 179 2.02 11.40 -18.97
CA ARG A 179 1.66 12.10 -20.20
C ARG A 179 1.83 13.62 -20.08
N ALA A 180 1.32 14.20 -18.98
CA ALA A 180 1.46 15.63 -18.73
C ALA A 180 2.91 16.05 -18.54
N TYR A 181 3.70 15.25 -17.81
CA TYR A 181 5.12 15.47 -17.62
C TYR A 181 5.87 15.48 -18.97
N LYS A 182 5.62 14.45 -19.80
CA LYS A 182 6.20 14.34 -21.14
C LYS A 182 5.79 15.51 -22.05
N ALA A 183 4.55 15.95 -21.97
CA ALA A 183 4.05 17.10 -22.75
C ALA A 183 4.72 18.42 -22.32
N LYS A 184 4.99 18.60 -21.02
CA LYS A 184 5.55 19.84 -20.46
C LYS A 184 7.06 19.96 -20.63
N TRP A 185 7.80 18.86 -20.45
CA TRP A 185 9.27 18.88 -20.45
C TRP A 185 9.93 18.05 -21.57
N GLY A 186 9.14 17.35 -22.39
CA GLY A 186 9.62 16.47 -23.44
C GLY A 186 10.11 15.12 -22.90
N GLU A 187 10.47 14.24 -23.84
CA GLU A 187 11.14 12.98 -23.50
C GLU A 187 12.60 13.30 -23.18
N LYS A 188 12.98 13.27 -21.90
CA LYS A 188 14.39 13.35 -21.55
C LYS A 188 15.10 12.11 -22.06
N SER A 189 15.95 12.28 -23.06
CA SER A 189 16.82 11.22 -23.57
C SER A 189 17.84 10.84 -22.47
N GLY A 190 17.59 9.79 -21.75
CA GLY A 190 18.55 8.78 -21.31
C GLY A 190 19.59 9.10 -20.24
N THR A 191 19.76 10.30 -19.68
CA THR A 191 20.89 10.55 -18.77
C THR A 191 20.60 11.32 -17.48
N GLU A 192 19.47 11.95 -17.35
CA GLU A 192 19.02 12.48 -16.06
C GLU A 192 17.82 11.69 -15.56
N LYS A 193 18.09 10.76 -14.69
CA LYS A 193 17.07 10.08 -13.89
C LYS A 193 16.39 11.13 -13.03
N VAL A 194 15.18 11.51 -13.39
CA VAL A 194 14.33 12.28 -12.49
C VAL A 194 13.96 11.34 -11.36
N ASN A 195 14.42 11.62 -10.15
CA ASN A 195 14.17 10.82 -8.94
C ASN A 195 12.70 10.84 -8.49
N PHE A 196 11.77 10.85 -9.41
CA PHE A 196 10.35 10.72 -9.19
C PHE A 196 9.89 9.37 -9.71
N GLY A 197 9.91 8.38 -8.85
CA GLY A 197 9.16 7.15 -9.04
C GLY A 197 9.47 6.28 -10.27
N GLU A 198 10.02 6.80 -11.34
CA GLU A 198 10.35 6.02 -12.54
C GLU A 198 11.46 5.00 -12.31
N ASP A 199 12.34 5.24 -11.34
CA ASP A 199 13.41 4.30 -10.98
C ASP A 199 12.96 3.23 -9.97
N ARG A 200 11.68 3.19 -9.60
CA ARG A 200 11.14 2.25 -8.61
C ARG A 200 9.88 1.52 -9.06
N VAL A 201 9.46 1.71 -10.27
CA VAL A 201 8.35 0.97 -10.88
C VAL A 201 8.88 -0.16 -11.79
N ASP A 202 10.21 -0.35 -11.83
CA ASP A 202 10.85 -1.50 -12.48
C ASP A 202 10.96 -2.69 -11.52
#